data_fb7a67f395d6cc7f5a31178708feb374
#
_entry.id   fb7a67f395d6cc7f5a31178708feb374
#
_cell.length_a   1.000
_cell.length_b   1.000
_cell.length_c   1.000
_cell.angle_alpha   90.00
_cell.angle_beta   90.00
_cell.angle_gamma   90.00
#
_symmetry.space_group_name_H-M   'P 1'
#
loop_
_entity.id
_entity.type
_entity.pdbx_description
1 polymer ?
#
loop_
_entity_poly.entity_id
_entity_poly.type
_entity_poly.pdbx_seq_one_letter_code
_entity_poly.pdbx_strand_id
1 'polypeptide(L)'
;MENKFTDICTFEVLYKVYLAARRGKRSRAATAHYEVHLLENIVNLVYILTTKTYRPGVFRVFYVYEPKKRLVQAPAFVDKVVQHAVVDNILYERITNSFILDNYASQKNKGLHFGLDRLKGFLTDYWNKNHTADGWVLKCDVRHFFASIDHDRLKEKLKKLDLEPALYDLLCVYVDCSDGLPLGYQTSQLFALYYLDEFDHFVKEKLHIRYYGRYMDDFFLIHPDKEYLQYCLTEIQAFMASLGLELNEKTQIFPLRHGMDFLGFHTYLTDSGKVIRKLRHSSVKKMRAKLRRWEKEYPTGLVTREEILQSWQAWDAHAAHGNTWTLRQQVRDRVQNILKEEI
;
A
#
# COMPACT_ATOMS: atom_id res chain seq x y z
N MET A 1 13.74 0.24 -25.20
CA MET A 1 13.74 -1.16 -25.64
C MET A 1 12.58 -1.83 -24.93
N GLU A 2 11.67 -2.45 -25.66
CA GLU A 2 10.60 -3.24 -25.03
C GLU A 2 11.21 -4.50 -24.43
N ASN A 3 11.21 -4.62 -23.12
CA ASN A 3 11.62 -5.85 -22.45
C ASN A 3 10.63 -6.95 -22.79
N LYS A 4 11.09 -7.99 -23.47
CA LYS A 4 10.31 -9.17 -23.83
C LYS A 4 10.25 -10.14 -22.66
N PHE A 5 9.26 -11.03 -22.66
CA PHE A 5 9.16 -12.08 -21.65
C PHE A 5 10.41 -12.96 -21.62
N THR A 6 10.98 -13.25 -22.80
CA THR A 6 12.22 -14.01 -22.93
C THR A 6 13.42 -13.35 -22.24
N ASP A 7 13.45 -12.02 -22.15
CA ASP A 7 14.57 -11.29 -21.55
C ASP A 7 14.67 -11.52 -20.04
N ILE A 8 13.56 -11.85 -19.38
CA ILE A 8 13.55 -12.20 -17.95
C ILE A 8 13.79 -13.68 -17.69
N CYS A 9 13.73 -14.54 -18.72
CA CYS A 9 13.95 -15.98 -18.61
C CYS A 9 15.44 -16.36 -18.69
N THR A 10 16.33 -15.54 -18.16
CA THR A 10 17.77 -15.79 -18.13
C THR A 10 18.25 -16.03 -16.69
N PHE A 11 19.35 -16.79 -16.57
CA PHE A 11 19.95 -17.07 -15.26
C PHE A 11 20.33 -15.77 -14.53
N GLU A 12 20.96 -14.83 -15.24
CA GLU A 12 21.46 -13.56 -14.70
C GLU A 12 20.33 -12.72 -14.13
N VAL A 13 19.21 -12.58 -14.85
CA VAL A 13 18.05 -11.79 -14.41
C VAL A 13 17.40 -12.47 -13.21
N LEU A 14 17.12 -13.77 -13.28
CA LEU A 14 16.47 -14.51 -12.18
C LEU A 14 17.34 -14.56 -10.93
N TYR A 15 18.66 -14.69 -11.06
CA TYR A 15 19.59 -14.62 -9.94
C TYR A 15 19.59 -13.22 -9.28
N LYS A 16 19.64 -12.15 -10.08
CA LYS A 16 19.55 -10.76 -9.59
C LYS A 16 18.24 -10.50 -8.85
N VAL A 17 17.13 -10.98 -9.40
CA VAL A 17 15.80 -10.87 -8.79
C VAL A 17 15.71 -11.68 -7.50
N TYR A 18 16.25 -12.89 -7.47
CA TYR A 18 16.36 -13.69 -6.24
C TYR A 18 17.11 -12.91 -5.15
N LEU A 19 18.24 -12.26 -5.46
CA LEU A 19 18.99 -11.45 -4.50
C LEU A 19 18.14 -10.31 -3.91
N ALA A 20 17.28 -9.69 -4.72
CA ALA A 20 16.33 -8.67 -4.25
C ALA A 20 15.23 -9.29 -3.39
N ALA A 21 14.62 -10.39 -3.82
CA ALA A 21 13.50 -11.05 -3.14
C ALA A 21 13.88 -11.60 -1.73
N ARG A 22 15.13 -12.04 -1.54
CA ARG A 22 15.64 -12.57 -0.25
C ARG A 22 15.99 -11.50 0.77
N ARG A 23 16.13 -10.22 0.37
CA ARG A 23 16.58 -9.14 1.26
C ARG A 23 15.70 -9.04 2.51
N GLY A 24 16.32 -9.12 3.70
CA GLY A 24 15.65 -9.14 4.99
C GLY A 24 14.83 -10.41 5.30
N LYS A 25 15.02 -11.50 4.52
CA LYS A 25 14.26 -12.75 4.68
C LYS A 25 15.14 -14.01 4.75
N ARG A 26 16.46 -13.88 4.83
CA ARG A 26 17.40 -15.03 4.82
C ARG A 26 17.19 -16.00 5.98
N SER A 27 16.78 -15.50 7.14
CA SER A 27 16.48 -16.32 8.33
C SER A 27 15.15 -17.09 8.23
N ARG A 28 14.35 -16.86 7.18
CA ARG A 28 13.07 -17.57 7.00
C ARG A 28 13.32 -18.94 6.36
N ALA A 29 12.73 -19.99 6.93
CA ALA A 29 12.90 -21.37 6.48
C ALA A 29 12.69 -21.56 4.96
N ALA A 30 11.64 -20.92 4.38
CA ALA A 30 11.37 -21.02 2.94
C ALA A 30 12.49 -20.42 2.06
N THR A 31 13.13 -19.33 2.52
CA THR A 31 14.26 -18.73 1.82
C THR A 31 15.52 -19.60 1.97
N ALA A 32 15.80 -20.04 3.19
CA ALA A 32 16.94 -20.92 3.47
C ALA A 32 16.86 -22.24 2.68
N HIS A 33 15.67 -22.86 2.63
CA HIS A 33 15.45 -24.08 1.84
C HIS A 33 15.71 -23.85 0.34
N TYR A 34 15.26 -22.73 -0.21
CA TYR A 34 15.53 -22.39 -1.62
C TYR A 34 17.03 -22.16 -1.87
N GLU A 35 17.75 -21.59 -0.90
CA GLU A 35 19.20 -21.31 -1.00
C GLU A 35 20.05 -22.58 -0.99
N VAL A 36 19.62 -23.69 -0.37
CA VAL A 36 20.38 -24.97 -0.35
C VAL A 36 20.63 -25.49 -1.76
N HIS A 37 19.65 -25.36 -2.66
CA HIS A 37 19.75 -25.81 -4.05
C HIS A 37 19.64 -24.63 -5.03
N LEU A 38 20.28 -23.50 -4.69
CA LEU A 38 20.06 -22.24 -5.40
C LEU A 38 20.29 -22.31 -6.90
N LEU A 39 21.43 -22.87 -7.34
CA LEU A 39 21.78 -22.92 -8.76
C LEU A 39 20.83 -23.82 -9.53
N GLU A 40 20.50 -24.99 -8.99
CA GLU A 40 19.56 -25.94 -9.57
C GLU A 40 18.17 -25.31 -9.67
N ASN A 41 17.71 -24.63 -8.62
CA ASN A 41 16.42 -23.96 -8.58
C ASN A 41 16.32 -22.85 -9.62
N ILE A 42 17.38 -22.05 -9.82
CA ILE A 42 17.37 -20.99 -10.84
C ILE A 42 17.44 -21.57 -12.24
N VAL A 43 18.29 -22.56 -12.49
CA VAL A 43 18.36 -23.23 -13.82
C VAL A 43 17.03 -23.87 -14.18
N ASN A 44 16.41 -24.59 -13.22
CA ASN A 44 15.07 -25.15 -13.42
C ASN A 44 14.03 -24.07 -13.68
N LEU A 45 14.10 -22.93 -12.97
CA LEU A 45 13.18 -21.81 -13.17
C LEU A 45 13.34 -21.20 -14.57
N VAL A 46 14.57 -21.02 -15.07
CA VAL A 46 14.83 -20.62 -16.47
C VAL A 46 14.15 -21.59 -17.43
N TYR A 47 14.37 -22.90 -17.24
CA TYR A 47 13.79 -23.93 -18.09
C TYR A 47 12.26 -23.89 -18.14
N ILE A 48 11.59 -23.89 -16.98
CA ILE A 48 10.11 -23.90 -16.93
C ILE A 48 9.47 -22.60 -17.41
N LEU A 49 10.15 -21.46 -17.28
CA LEU A 49 9.68 -20.19 -17.85
C LEU A 49 9.86 -20.16 -19.37
N THR A 50 11.01 -20.59 -19.88
CA THR A 50 11.30 -20.63 -21.31
C THR A 50 10.38 -21.61 -22.06
N THR A 51 10.10 -22.77 -21.44
CA THR A 51 9.17 -23.77 -22.00
C THR A 51 7.70 -23.44 -21.76
N LYS A 52 7.39 -22.33 -21.05
CA LYS A 52 6.02 -21.87 -20.69
C LYS A 52 5.24 -22.92 -19.87
N THR A 53 5.95 -23.79 -19.15
CA THR A 53 5.36 -24.82 -18.29
C THR A 53 5.22 -24.39 -16.84
N TYR A 54 5.70 -23.19 -16.49
CA TYR A 54 5.59 -22.66 -15.14
C TYR A 54 4.13 -22.54 -14.71
N ARG A 55 3.85 -22.99 -13.49
CA ARG A 55 2.58 -22.78 -12.77
C ARG A 55 2.89 -22.32 -11.36
N PRO A 56 2.16 -21.32 -10.83
CA PRO A 56 2.31 -20.91 -9.43
C PRO A 56 2.07 -22.10 -8.50
N GLY A 57 2.89 -22.19 -7.46
CA GLY A 57 2.72 -23.18 -6.42
C GLY A 57 1.56 -22.87 -5.47
N VAL A 58 1.31 -23.79 -4.54
CA VAL A 58 0.31 -23.60 -3.50
C VAL A 58 0.77 -22.47 -2.56
N PHE A 59 -0.09 -21.50 -2.33
CA PHE A 59 0.19 -20.43 -1.39
C PHE A 59 -0.08 -20.84 0.06
N ARG A 60 0.70 -20.29 0.98
CA ARG A 60 0.50 -20.46 2.42
C ARG A 60 -0.54 -19.46 2.91
N VAL A 61 -1.60 -19.94 3.55
CA VAL A 61 -2.67 -19.11 4.11
C VAL A 61 -2.45 -18.89 5.59
N PHE A 62 -2.54 -17.64 6.04
CA PHE A 62 -2.51 -17.29 7.47
C PHE A 62 -3.21 -15.95 7.73
N TYR A 63 -3.61 -15.74 9.00
CA TYR A 63 -4.22 -14.48 9.41
C TYR A 63 -3.17 -13.51 9.98
N VAL A 64 -3.26 -12.26 9.56
CA VAL A 64 -2.60 -11.11 10.21
C VAL A 64 -3.68 -10.35 10.98
N TYR A 65 -3.43 -10.02 12.24
CA TYR A 65 -4.43 -9.41 13.12
C TYR A 65 -4.26 -7.90 13.29
N GLU A 66 -3.11 -7.34 12.95
CA GLU A 66 -2.84 -5.91 13.05
C GLU A 66 -2.62 -5.27 11.66
N PRO A 67 -3.18 -4.08 11.41
CA PRO A 67 -4.12 -3.28 12.23
C PRO A 67 -5.56 -3.83 12.24
N LYS A 68 -5.91 -4.75 11.35
CA LYS A 68 -7.19 -5.47 11.24
C LYS A 68 -6.91 -6.92 10.87
N LYS A 69 -7.82 -7.83 11.25
CA LYS A 69 -7.76 -9.23 10.81
C LYS A 69 -7.86 -9.30 9.29
N ARG A 70 -6.84 -9.87 8.66
CA ARG A 70 -6.78 -10.09 7.21
C ARG A 70 -6.29 -11.49 6.93
N LEU A 71 -6.90 -12.14 5.95
CA LEU A 71 -6.38 -13.39 5.38
C LEU A 71 -5.27 -13.04 4.40
N VAL A 72 -4.08 -13.59 4.61
CA VAL A 72 -2.93 -13.40 3.72
C VAL A 72 -2.63 -14.71 3.03
N GLN A 73 -2.54 -14.66 1.72
CA GLN A 73 -2.19 -15.77 0.83
C GLN A 73 -0.76 -15.53 0.34
N ALA A 74 0.23 -16.02 1.09
CA ALA A 74 1.63 -15.80 0.75
C ALA A 74 2.10 -16.81 -0.29
N PRO A 75 2.61 -16.38 -1.46
CA PRO A 75 3.13 -17.28 -2.48
C PRO A 75 4.40 -18.00 -1.98
N ALA A 76 4.71 -19.15 -2.60
CA ALA A 76 5.98 -19.82 -2.40
C ALA A 76 7.15 -18.89 -2.74
N PHE A 77 8.35 -19.18 -2.24
CA PHE A 77 9.49 -18.29 -2.47
C PHE A 77 9.86 -18.19 -3.95
N VAL A 78 9.79 -19.30 -4.68
CA VAL A 78 10.01 -19.35 -6.13
C VAL A 78 9.03 -18.46 -6.89
N ASP A 79 7.74 -18.47 -6.49
CA ASP A 79 6.73 -17.62 -7.12
C ASP A 79 6.97 -16.13 -6.87
N LYS A 80 7.55 -15.78 -5.70
CA LYS A 80 8.00 -14.40 -5.45
C LYS A 80 9.10 -13.99 -6.41
N VAL A 81 10.06 -14.89 -6.71
CA VAL A 81 11.11 -14.60 -7.69
C VAL A 81 10.48 -14.34 -9.07
N VAL A 82 9.55 -15.18 -9.51
CA VAL A 82 8.87 -14.98 -10.81
C VAL A 82 8.07 -13.68 -10.83
N GLN A 83 7.28 -13.40 -9.78
CA GLN A 83 6.51 -12.16 -9.70
C GLN A 83 7.42 -10.92 -9.74
N HIS A 84 8.51 -10.93 -8.98
CA HIS A 84 9.50 -9.85 -9.03
C HIS A 84 10.14 -9.74 -10.43
N ALA A 85 10.48 -10.85 -11.09
CA ALA A 85 11.03 -10.81 -12.44
C ALA A 85 10.07 -10.15 -13.43
N VAL A 86 8.81 -10.52 -13.40
CA VAL A 86 7.76 -9.97 -14.27
C VAL A 86 7.43 -8.52 -13.92
N VAL A 87 7.18 -8.24 -12.63
CA VAL A 87 6.75 -6.90 -12.20
C VAL A 87 7.87 -5.90 -12.38
N ASP A 88 9.07 -6.18 -11.83
CA ASP A 88 10.13 -5.17 -11.73
C ASP A 88 10.81 -4.87 -13.09
N ASN A 89 10.77 -5.82 -14.05
CA ASN A 89 11.45 -5.66 -15.34
C ASN A 89 10.49 -5.35 -16.51
N ILE A 90 9.20 -5.68 -16.42
CA ILE A 90 8.27 -5.52 -17.54
C ILE A 90 7.04 -4.67 -17.16
N LEU A 91 6.29 -5.09 -16.15
CA LEU A 91 4.96 -4.54 -15.91
C LEU A 91 4.97 -3.18 -15.21
N TYR A 92 5.92 -2.97 -14.31
CA TYR A 92 5.90 -1.79 -13.44
C TYR A 92 5.82 -0.49 -14.26
N GLU A 93 6.75 -0.29 -15.18
CA GLU A 93 6.79 0.94 -15.98
C GLU A 93 5.60 1.02 -16.95
N ARG A 94 5.23 -0.10 -17.60
CA ARG A 94 4.09 -0.13 -18.53
C ARG A 94 2.77 0.28 -17.86
N ILE A 95 2.57 -0.14 -16.63
CA ILE A 95 1.35 0.17 -15.87
C ILE A 95 1.43 1.54 -15.20
N THR A 96 2.56 1.87 -14.54
CA THR A 96 2.64 3.10 -13.75
C THR A 96 2.81 4.38 -14.56
N ASN A 97 3.17 4.27 -15.84
CA ASN A 97 3.28 5.44 -16.73
C ASN A 97 1.95 6.15 -16.96
N SER A 98 0.80 5.44 -16.85
CA SER A 98 -0.52 6.04 -16.95
C SER A 98 -0.99 6.69 -15.64
N PHE A 99 -0.38 6.33 -14.50
CA PHE A 99 -0.88 6.74 -13.21
C PHE A 99 -0.74 8.24 -12.94
N ILE A 100 -1.79 8.83 -12.42
CA ILE A 100 -1.73 10.20 -11.93
C ILE A 100 -0.71 10.37 -10.81
N LEU A 101 -0.22 11.60 -10.62
CA LEU A 101 0.73 11.90 -9.54
C LEU A 101 0.16 11.53 -8.16
N ASP A 102 -1.13 11.75 -7.95
CA ASP A 102 -1.82 11.63 -6.67
C ASP A 102 -2.37 10.23 -6.36
N ASN A 103 -1.84 9.20 -7.03
CA ASN A 103 -1.90 7.80 -6.65
C ASN A 103 -0.58 7.44 -5.94
N TYR A 104 -0.64 7.07 -4.64
CA TYR A 104 0.55 7.05 -3.78
C TYR A 104 1.06 5.66 -3.42
N ALA A 105 0.24 4.61 -3.55
CA ALA A 105 0.58 3.28 -3.06
C ALA A 105 1.51 2.51 -4.00
N SER A 106 2.37 1.68 -3.45
CA SER A 106 3.20 0.67 -4.15
C SER A 106 3.94 1.17 -5.40
N GLN A 107 4.36 2.42 -5.41
CA GLN A 107 5.14 3.03 -6.50
C GLN A 107 6.52 3.48 -6.00
N LYS A 108 7.54 3.41 -6.88
CA LYS A 108 8.89 3.93 -6.60
C LYS A 108 8.80 5.42 -6.26
N ASN A 109 9.53 5.84 -5.24
CA ASN A 109 9.59 7.24 -4.74
C ASN A 109 8.25 7.80 -4.25
N LYS A 110 7.21 6.97 -4.11
CA LYS A 110 5.94 7.33 -3.49
C LYS A 110 5.72 6.49 -2.21
N GLY A 111 4.53 6.48 -1.68
CA GLY A 111 4.17 5.75 -0.48
C GLY A 111 3.50 6.65 0.56
N LEU A 112 3.49 6.20 1.81
CA LEU A 112 2.81 6.87 2.91
C LEU A 112 3.27 8.32 3.10
N HIS A 113 4.58 8.55 3.15
CA HIS A 113 5.14 9.88 3.42
C HIS A 113 4.85 10.85 2.28
N PHE A 114 5.03 10.39 1.03
CA PHE A 114 4.67 11.17 -0.14
C PHE A 114 3.20 11.57 -0.13
N GLY A 115 2.27 10.63 0.15
CA GLY A 115 0.84 10.93 0.25
C GLY A 115 0.49 11.92 1.35
N LEU A 116 1.16 11.83 2.51
CA LEU A 116 1.00 12.79 3.60
C LEU A 116 1.50 14.20 3.23
N ASP A 117 2.60 14.29 2.49
CA ASP A 117 3.15 15.59 2.07
C ASP A 117 2.32 16.20 0.94
N ARG A 118 1.77 15.38 0.04
CA ARG A 118 0.77 15.83 -0.94
C ARG A 118 -0.47 16.39 -0.26
N LEU A 119 -1.03 15.69 0.74
CA LEU A 119 -2.17 16.19 1.51
C LEU A 119 -1.84 17.53 2.19
N LYS A 120 -0.66 17.66 2.80
CA LYS A 120 -0.21 18.95 3.38
C LYS A 120 -0.17 20.04 2.30
N GLY A 121 0.40 19.74 1.13
CA GLY A 121 0.44 20.66 0.00
C GLY A 121 -0.95 21.09 -0.46
N PHE A 122 -1.90 20.17 -0.55
CA PHE A 122 -3.29 20.46 -0.91
C PHE A 122 -3.99 21.39 0.09
N LEU A 123 -3.82 21.14 1.38
CA LEU A 123 -4.39 21.98 2.42
C LEU A 123 -3.77 23.39 2.44
N THR A 124 -2.46 23.49 2.20
CA THR A 124 -1.78 24.77 2.09
C THR A 124 -2.25 25.55 0.85
N ASP A 125 -2.34 24.87 -0.32
CA ASP A 125 -2.82 25.49 -1.55
C ASP A 125 -4.31 25.89 -1.45
N TYR A 126 -5.11 25.08 -0.78
CA TYR A 126 -6.50 25.39 -0.47
C TYR A 126 -6.63 26.69 0.34
N TRP A 127 -5.84 26.84 1.41
CA TRP A 127 -5.81 28.05 2.22
C TRP A 127 -5.35 29.27 1.40
N ASN A 128 -4.28 29.13 0.66
CA ASN A 128 -3.73 30.24 -0.14
C ASN A 128 -4.74 30.76 -1.17
N LYS A 129 -5.58 29.87 -1.71
CA LYS A 129 -6.59 30.21 -2.71
C LYS A 129 -7.87 30.78 -2.10
N ASN A 130 -8.32 30.25 -0.97
CA ASN A 130 -9.64 30.56 -0.42
C ASN A 130 -9.56 31.49 0.81
N HIS A 131 -8.39 31.65 1.44
CA HIS A 131 -8.15 32.41 2.67
C HIS A 131 -9.07 32.00 3.84
N THR A 132 -9.55 30.76 3.85
CA THR A 132 -10.39 30.15 4.88
C THR A 132 -10.12 28.67 5.01
N ALA A 133 -10.42 28.12 6.19
CA ALA A 133 -10.48 26.67 6.43
C ALA A 133 -11.88 26.09 6.17
N ASP A 134 -12.85 26.91 5.75
CA ASP A 134 -14.17 26.44 5.40
C ASP A 134 -14.14 25.68 4.08
N GLY A 135 -14.83 24.58 4.07
CA GLY A 135 -14.88 23.66 2.94
C GLY A 135 -15.29 22.28 3.39
N TRP A 136 -15.21 21.34 2.50
CA TRP A 136 -15.72 19.98 2.72
C TRP A 136 -14.72 18.93 2.23
N VAL A 137 -14.73 17.80 2.90
CA VAL A 137 -13.99 16.60 2.53
C VAL A 137 -14.98 15.50 2.24
N LEU A 138 -14.86 14.86 1.08
CA LEU A 138 -15.45 13.55 0.82
C LEU A 138 -14.34 12.51 1.05
N LYS A 139 -14.53 11.63 2.02
CA LYS A 139 -13.62 10.52 2.35
C LYS A 139 -14.27 9.21 1.99
N CYS A 140 -13.60 8.40 1.18
CA CYS A 140 -14.08 7.14 0.66
C CYS A 140 -13.10 6.00 0.93
N ASP A 141 -13.64 4.79 1.01
CA ASP A 141 -12.91 3.54 1.11
C ASP A 141 -13.69 2.48 0.32
N VAL A 142 -13.04 1.65 -0.48
CA VAL A 142 -13.71 0.61 -1.26
C VAL A 142 -13.90 -0.64 -0.40
N ARG A 143 -15.13 -1.15 -0.39
CA ARG A 143 -15.49 -2.34 0.39
C ARG A 143 -14.82 -3.57 -0.20
N HIS A 144 -14.10 -4.35 0.64
CA HIS A 144 -13.47 -5.62 0.26
C HIS A 144 -12.63 -5.56 -1.04
N PHE A 145 -11.96 -4.45 -1.31
CA PHE A 145 -11.39 -4.08 -2.59
C PHE A 145 -10.70 -5.24 -3.33
N PHE A 146 -9.67 -5.87 -2.72
CA PHE A 146 -8.93 -6.96 -3.37
C PHE A 146 -9.81 -8.19 -3.68
N ALA A 147 -10.76 -8.50 -2.82
CA ALA A 147 -11.67 -9.63 -3.00
C ALA A 147 -12.80 -9.34 -4.01
N SER A 148 -13.06 -8.05 -4.30
CA SER A 148 -14.13 -7.63 -5.21
C SER A 148 -13.64 -7.30 -6.62
N ILE A 149 -12.34 -7.46 -6.90
CA ILE A 149 -11.81 -7.20 -8.25
C ILE A 149 -12.32 -8.29 -9.20
N ASP A 150 -13.02 -7.86 -10.24
CA ASP A 150 -13.53 -8.68 -11.32
C ASP A 150 -12.39 -9.11 -12.25
N HIS A 151 -12.20 -10.43 -12.39
CA HIS A 151 -11.10 -11.01 -13.17
C HIS A 151 -11.21 -10.73 -14.67
N ASP A 152 -12.41 -10.81 -15.22
CA ASP A 152 -12.60 -10.61 -16.66
C ASP A 152 -12.33 -9.17 -17.05
N ARG A 153 -12.82 -8.21 -16.25
CA ARG A 153 -12.51 -6.78 -16.44
C ARG A 153 -11.02 -6.51 -16.29
N LEU A 154 -10.36 -7.11 -15.30
CA LEU A 154 -8.91 -6.94 -15.13
C LEU A 154 -8.14 -7.52 -16.32
N LYS A 155 -8.51 -8.70 -16.81
CA LYS A 155 -7.89 -9.31 -17.99
C LYS A 155 -8.09 -8.45 -19.23
N GLU A 156 -9.29 -7.88 -19.45
CA GLU A 156 -9.54 -6.93 -20.55
C GLU A 156 -8.67 -5.67 -20.43
N LYS A 157 -8.45 -5.15 -19.22
CA LYS A 157 -7.50 -4.04 -19.02
C LYS A 157 -6.06 -4.45 -19.33
N LEU A 158 -5.63 -5.65 -18.90
CA LEU A 158 -4.29 -6.17 -19.16
C LEU A 158 -4.03 -6.39 -20.67
N LYS A 159 -5.04 -6.74 -21.46
CA LYS A 159 -4.92 -6.81 -22.93
C LYS A 159 -4.53 -5.48 -23.56
N LYS A 160 -4.97 -4.35 -22.98
CA LYS A 160 -4.63 -3.01 -23.49
C LYS A 160 -3.13 -2.66 -23.36
N LEU A 161 -2.37 -3.44 -22.59
CA LEU A 161 -0.93 -3.24 -22.40
C LEU A 161 -0.07 -3.78 -23.57
N ASP A 162 -0.68 -4.41 -24.57
CA ASP A 162 0.00 -5.00 -25.73
C ASP A 162 1.19 -5.89 -25.34
N LEU A 163 0.92 -6.88 -24.48
CA LEU A 163 1.91 -7.81 -23.94
C LEU A 163 2.09 -9.02 -24.87
N GLU A 164 3.29 -9.60 -24.84
CA GLU A 164 3.50 -10.89 -25.50
C GLU A 164 2.48 -11.92 -24.99
N PRO A 165 1.93 -12.80 -25.87
CA PRO A 165 0.91 -13.77 -25.46
C PRO A 165 1.32 -14.63 -24.27
N ALA A 166 2.57 -15.11 -24.22
CA ALA A 166 3.06 -15.91 -23.11
C ALA A 166 3.08 -15.17 -21.76
N LEU A 167 3.38 -13.87 -21.78
CA LEU A 167 3.32 -13.04 -20.59
C LEU A 167 1.88 -12.80 -20.18
N TYR A 168 1.00 -12.46 -21.13
CA TYR A 168 -0.42 -12.28 -20.85
C TYR A 168 -1.04 -13.54 -20.23
N ASP A 169 -0.76 -14.71 -20.80
CA ASP A 169 -1.23 -16.00 -20.25
C ASP A 169 -0.77 -16.21 -18.81
N LEU A 170 0.50 -15.91 -18.51
CA LEU A 170 1.04 -15.98 -17.15
C LEU A 170 0.32 -15.01 -16.20
N LEU A 171 0.02 -13.79 -16.65
CA LEU A 171 -0.71 -12.83 -15.82
C LEU A 171 -2.14 -13.29 -15.56
N CYS A 172 -2.83 -13.89 -16.54
CA CYS A 172 -4.14 -14.51 -16.34
C CYS A 172 -4.10 -15.60 -15.27
N VAL A 173 -3.06 -16.45 -15.25
CA VAL A 173 -2.88 -17.43 -14.19
C VAL A 173 -2.74 -16.77 -12.81
N TYR A 174 -2.05 -15.64 -12.69
CA TYR A 174 -1.96 -14.91 -11.42
C TYR A 174 -3.28 -14.21 -11.03
N VAL A 175 -4.07 -13.78 -12.01
CA VAL A 175 -5.41 -13.22 -11.75
C VAL A 175 -6.34 -14.30 -11.24
N ASP A 176 -6.33 -15.49 -11.84
CA ASP A 176 -7.26 -16.58 -11.55
C ASP A 176 -6.86 -17.49 -10.38
N CYS A 177 -5.76 -17.19 -9.69
CA CYS A 177 -5.25 -18.08 -8.64
C CYS A 177 -6.05 -18.06 -7.32
N SER A 178 -6.99 -17.14 -7.15
CA SER A 178 -7.94 -17.10 -6.01
C SER A 178 -9.18 -16.28 -6.35
N ASP A 179 -10.20 -16.33 -5.49
CA ASP A 179 -11.36 -15.43 -5.60
C ASP A 179 -10.90 -13.97 -5.34
N GLY A 180 -11.02 -13.13 -6.34
CA GLY A 180 -10.42 -11.80 -6.34
C GLY A 180 -8.88 -11.85 -6.35
N LEU A 181 -8.21 -10.81 -5.91
CA LEU A 181 -6.75 -10.75 -5.89
C LEU A 181 -6.18 -11.16 -4.52
N PRO A 182 -5.23 -12.13 -4.47
CA PRO A 182 -4.66 -12.61 -3.23
C PRO A 182 -3.82 -11.54 -2.52
N LEU A 183 -4.09 -11.31 -1.24
CA LEU A 183 -3.25 -10.45 -0.41
C LEU A 183 -1.92 -11.14 -0.12
N GLY A 184 -0.82 -10.55 -0.58
CA GLY A 184 0.53 -11.07 -0.40
C GLY A 184 1.31 -11.28 -1.71
N TYR A 185 0.64 -11.16 -2.86
CA TYR A 185 1.26 -11.18 -4.17
C TYR A 185 1.67 -9.76 -4.59
N GLN A 186 2.84 -9.62 -5.20
CA GLN A 186 3.30 -8.34 -5.74
C GLN A 186 2.47 -7.92 -6.95
N THR A 187 2.14 -8.87 -7.80
CA THR A 187 1.24 -8.67 -8.96
C THR A 187 -0.12 -8.14 -8.53
N SER A 188 -0.71 -8.67 -7.46
CA SER A 188 -2.01 -8.22 -6.94
C SER A 188 -2.02 -6.74 -6.56
N GLN A 189 -0.94 -6.23 -5.97
CA GLN A 189 -0.85 -4.81 -5.62
C GLN A 189 -0.83 -3.93 -6.87
N LEU A 190 -0.05 -4.31 -7.88
CA LEU A 190 0.05 -3.55 -9.12
C LEU A 190 -1.26 -3.62 -9.93
N PHE A 191 -1.88 -4.79 -9.99
CA PHE A 191 -3.18 -5.00 -10.64
C PHE A 191 -4.30 -4.19 -9.98
N ALA A 192 -4.34 -4.16 -8.65
CA ALA A 192 -5.31 -3.37 -7.91
C ALA A 192 -5.17 -1.85 -8.18
N LEU A 193 -3.94 -1.35 -8.30
CA LEU A 193 -3.70 0.04 -8.68
C LEU A 193 -4.16 0.32 -10.12
N TYR A 194 -3.83 -0.58 -11.04
CA TYR A 194 -4.19 -0.47 -12.45
C TYR A 194 -5.70 -0.60 -12.69
N TYR A 195 -6.38 -1.41 -11.88
CA TYR A 195 -7.83 -1.56 -11.93
C TYR A 195 -8.55 -0.23 -11.72
N LEU A 196 -8.04 0.63 -10.82
CA LEU A 196 -8.59 1.94 -10.51
C LEU A 196 -7.90 3.12 -11.25
N ASP A 197 -7.04 2.87 -12.23
CA ASP A 197 -6.35 3.93 -12.96
C ASP A 197 -7.32 4.85 -13.71
N GLU A 198 -8.26 4.28 -14.47
CA GLU A 198 -9.30 5.04 -15.17
C GLU A 198 -10.20 5.82 -14.21
N PHE A 199 -10.41 5.33 -13.00
CA PHE A 199 -11.13 6.04 -11.95
C PHE A 199 -10.35 7.29 -11.47
N ASP A 200 -9.03 7.18 -11.31
CA ASP A 200 -8.21 8.34 -10.94
C ASP A 200 -8.30 9.47 -11.98
N HIS A 201 -8.24 9.10 -13.27
CA HIS A 201 -8.44 10.03 -14.38
C HIS A 201 -9.86 10.59 -14.42
N PHE A 202 -10.88 9.77 -14.19
CA PHE A 202 -12.28 10.23 -14.10
C PHE A 202 -12.44 11.32 -13.02
N VAL A 203 -11.88 11.13 -11.83
CA VAL A 203 -11.96 12.12 -10.74
C VAL A 203 -11.23 13.42 -11.10
N LYS A 204 -10.06 13.32 -11.74
CA LYS A 204 -9.25 14.51 -12.09
C LYS A 204 -9.80 15.25 -13.32
N GLU A 205 -10.19 14.53 -14.37
CA GLU A 205 -10.44 15.07 -15.70
C GLU A 205 -11.92 15.28 -15.99
N LYS A 206 -12.82 14.48 -15.42
CA LYS A 206 -14.28 14.62 -15.60
C LYS A 206 -14.93 15.32 -14.44
N LEU A 207 -14.59 14.93 -13.19
CA LEU A 207 -15.10 15.62 -12.01
C LEU A 207 -14.25 16.85 -11.63
N HIS A 208 -13.19 17.17 -12.35
CA HIS A 208 -12.33 18.34 -12.17
C HIS A 208 -11.90 18.59 -10.72
N ILE A 209 -11.73 17.53 -9.92
CA ILE A 209 -11.32 17.64 -8.51
C ILE A 209 -9.82 17.90 -8.41
N ARG A 210 -9.44 19.15 -8.08
CA ARG A 210 -8.03 19.55 -7.90
C ARG A 210 -7.37 18.81 -6.74
N TYR A 211 -8.03 18.72 -5.59
CA TYR A 211 -7.50 18.17 -4.35
C TYR A 211 -8.04 16.76 -4.13
N TYR A 212 -7.52 15.83 -4.92
CA TYR A 212 -7.81 14.41 -4.88
C TYR A 212 -6.53 13.63 -4.62
N GLY A 213 -6.59 12.62 -3.75
CA GLY A 213 -5.48 11.70 -3.53
C GLY A 213 -5.97 10.32 -3.11
N ARG A 214 -5.28 9.27 -3.59
CA ARG A 214 -5.62 7.88 -3.35
C ARG A 214 -4.41 7.07 -2.85
N TYR A 215 -4.66 6.20 -1.86
CA TYR A 215 -3.75 5.17 -1.40
C TYR A 215 -4.48 3.81 -1.40
N MET A 216 -4.30 3.01 -2.43
CA MET A 216 -5.05 1.77 -2.71
C MET A 216 -6.56 2.04 -2.83
N ASP A 217 -7.33 1.50 -1.87
CA ASP A 217 -8.78 1.61 -1.72
C ASP A 217 -9.23 2.88 -0.97
N ASP A 218 -8.31 3.55 -0.29
CA ASP A 218 -8.57 4.73 0.56
C ASP A 218 -8.28 6.02 -0.21
N PHE A 219 -9.30 6.87 -0.45
CA PHE A 219 -9.15 8.12 -1.18
C PHE A 219 -9.97 9.26 -0.59
N PHE A 220 -9.60 10.48 -0.95
CA PHE A 220 -10.29 11.70 -0.51
C PHE A 220 -10.38 12.73 -1.62
N LEU A 221 -11.44 13.56 -1.53
CA LEU A 221 -11.65 14.75 -2.33
C LEU A 221 -11.87 15.93 -1.38
N ILE A 222 -11.30 17.11 -1.72
CA ILE A 222 -11.54 18.36 -0.97
C ILE A 222 -12.12 19.39 -1.94
N HIS A 223 -13.22 20.04 -1.54
CA HIS A 223 -13.87 21.08 -2.33
C HIS A 223 -14.54 22.12 -1.42
N PRO A 224 -14.61 23.41 -1.82
CA PRO A 224 -15.33 24.42 -1.04
C PRO A 224 -16.84 24.18 -1.00
N ASP A 225 -17.41 23.63 -2.05
CA ASP A 225 -18.84 23.39 -2.19
C ASP A 225 -19.21 21.95 -1.79
N LYS A 226 -20.16 21.82 -0.85
CA LYS A 226 -20.69 20.55 -0.37
C LYS A 226 -21.59 19.87 -1.39
N GLU A 227 -22.44 20.63 -2.07
CA GLU A 227 -23.38 20.09 -3.04
C GLU A 227 -22.64 19.48 -4.22
N TYR A 228 -21.56 20.14 -4.63
CA TYR A 228 -20.68 19.57 -5.65
C TYR A 228 -20.03 18.25 -5.21
N LEU A 229 -19.60 18.12 -3.96
CA LEU A 229 -19.10 16.82 -3.45
C LEU A 229 -20.20 15.76 -3.35
N GLN A 230 -21.45 16.13 -3.10
CA GLN A 230 -22.59 15.20 -3.14
C GLN A 230 -22.83 14.70 -4.56
N TYR A 231 -22.79 15.59 -5.55
CA TYR A 231 -22.81 15.21 -6.96
C TYR A 231 -21.64 14.26 -7.29
N CYS A 232 -20.42 14.63 -6.92
CA CYS A 232 -19.24 13.76 -7.13
C CYS A 232 -19.41 12.38 -6.49
N LEU A 233 -19.99 12.30 -5.29
CA LEU A 233 -20.24 11.02 -4.62
C LEU A 233 -21.19 10.13 -5.45
N THR A 234 -22.27 10.70 -6.01
CA THR A 234 -23.19 9.95 -6.87
C THR A 234 -22.50 9.42 -8.12
N GLU A 235 -21.71 10.26 -8.79
CA GLU A 235 -20.95 9.89 -9.97
C GLU A 235 -19.88 8.81 -9.66
N ILE A 236 -19.20 8.95 -8.52
CA ILE A 236 -18.20 7.96 -8.05
C ILE A 236 -18.88 6.63 -7.75
N GLN A 237 -20.04 6.62 -7.11
CA GLN A 237 -20.80 5.39 -6.84
C GLN A 237 -21.20 4.68 -8.15
N ALA A 238 -21.68 5.42 -9.13
CA ALA A 238 -22.00 4.88 -10.46
C ALA A 238 -20.76 4.31 -11.16
N PHE A 239 -19.63 5.03 -11.11
CA PHE A 239 -18.37 4.56 -11.68
C PHE A 239 -17.87 3.30 -10.98
N MET A 240 -17.87 3.24 -9.64
CA MET A 240 -17.48 2.06 -8.88
C MET A 240 -18.39 0.86 -9.20
N ALA A 241 -19.71 1.06 -9.26
CA ALA A 241 -20.64 0.01 -9.66
C ALA A 241 -20.35 -0.52 -11.07
N SER A 242 -19.96 0.35 -12.02
CA SER A 242 -19.54 -0.05 -13.36
C SER A 242 -18.28 -0.93 -13.35
N LEU A 243 -17.45 -0.86 -12.31
CA LEU A 243 -16.28 -1.73 -12.09
C LEU A 243 -16.61 -2.97 -11.24
N GLY A 244 -17.86 -3.17 -10.82
CA GLY A 244 -18.23 -4.23 -9.87
C GLY A 244 -17.78 -3.97 -8.44
N LEU A 245 -17.50 -2.70 -8.08
CA LEU A 245 -17.04 -2.29 -6.76
C LEU A 245 -18.11 -1.50 -6.01
N GLU A 246 -18.03 -1.53 -4.70
CA GLU A 246 -18.90 -0.76 -3.79
C GLU A 246 -18.08 0.09 -2.83
N LEU A 247 -18.55 1.28 -2.51
CA LEU A 247 -17.97 2.08 -1.44
C LEU A 247 -18.37 1.52 -0.07
N ASN A 248 -17.46 1.66 0.89
CA ASN A 248 -17.70 1.29 2.28
C ASN A 248 -18.74 2.22 2.91
N GLU A 249 -19.57 1.71 3.82
CA GLU A 249 -20.57 2.48 4.60
C GLU A 249 -19.97 3.65 5.39
N LYS A 250 -18.66 3.66 5.61
CA LYS A 250 -17.93 4.77 6.25
C LYS A 250 -17.64 5.94 5.32
N THR A 251 -18.03 5.84 4.06
CA THR A 251 -17.94 6.96 3.11
C THR A 251 -18.78 8.12 3.60
N GLN A 252 -18.17 9.30 3.73
CA GLN A 252 -18.83 10.46 4.32
C GLN A 252 -18.31 11.79 3.79
N ILE A 253 -19.18 12.78 3.79
CA ILE A 253 -18.83 14.18 3.57
C ILE A 253 -18.88 14.91 4.91
N PHE A 254 -17.81 15.62 5.25
CA PHE A 254 -17.71 16.38 6.51
C PHE A 254 -16.93 17.68 6.31
N PRO A 255 -17.09 18.67 7.22
CA PRO A 255 -16.37 19.94 7.15
C PRO A 255 -14.86 19.76 7.20
N LEU A 256 -14.13 20.49 6.32
CA LEU A 256 -12.66 20.45 6.23
C LEU A 256 -11.98 20.81 7.57
N ARG A 257 -12.56 21.75 8.34
CA ARG A 257 -12.07 22.15 9.67
C ARG A 257 -12.00 21.01 10.70
N HIS A 258 -12.79 19.92 10.50
CA HIS A 258 -12.70 18.75 11.36
C HIS A 258 -11.42 17.96 11.14
N GLY A 259 -10.68 18.23 10.06
CA GLY A 259 -9.53 17.42 9.64
C GLY A 259 -9.94 16.05 9.12
N MET A 260 -8.99 15.31 8.60
CA MET A 260 -9.22 13.95 8.13
C MET A 260 -8.18 12.97 8.62
N ASP A 261 -8.61 11.75 8.81
CA ASP A 261 -7.73 10.61 9.05
C ASP A 261 -7.23 10.04 7.72
N PHE A 262 -5.92 10.10 7.50
CA PHE A 262 -5.28 9.52 6.32
C PHE A 262 -3.90 8.97 6.67
N LEU A 263 -3.58 7.79 6.18
CA LEU A 263 -2.25 7.14 6.32
C LEU A 263 -1.69 7.14 7.76
N GLY A 264 -2.54 6.90 8.76
CA GLY A 264 -2.11 6.79 10.17
C GLY A 264 -2.09 8.10 10.94
N PHE A 265 -2.40 9.21 10.30
CA PHE A 265 -2.44 10.54 10.90
C PHE A 265 -3.82 11.17 10.80
N HIS A 266 -4.09 12.06 11.73
CA HIS A 266 -5.16 13.04 11.67
C HIS A 266 -4.57 14.39 11.25
N THR A 267 -4.95 14.87 10.05
CA THR A 267 -4.42 16.12 9.47
C THR A 267 -5.53 17.15 9.34
N TYR A 268 -5.30 18.35 9.82
CA TYR A 268 -6.28 19.45 9.76
C TYR A 268 -5.62 20.79 9.43
N LEU A 269 -6.44 21.68 8.88
CA LEU A 269 -6.09 23.05 8.57
C LEU A 269 -6.63 23.95 9.69
N THR A 270 -5.78 24.83 10.23
CA THR A 270 -6.20 25.83 11.25
C THR A 270 -6.75 27.09 10.59
N ASP A 271 -7.46 27.90 11.34
CA ASP A 271 -7.96 29.23 10.88
C ASP A 271 -6.83 30.19 10.52
N SER A 272 -5.60 29.95 10.94
CA SER A 272 -4.41 30.73 10.57
C SER A 272 -3.65 30.17 9.35
N GLY A 273 -4.20 29.17 8.65
CA GLY A 273 -3.57 28.55 7.48
C GLY A 273 -2.49 27.52 7.79
N LYS A 274 -2.24 27.20 9.05
CA LYS A 274 -1.25 26.15 9.41
C LYS A 274 -1.86 24.78 9.24
N VAL A 275 -1.13 23.89 8.59
CA VAL A 275 -1.49 22.47 8.52
C VAL A 275 -0.86 21.73 9.68
N ILE A 276 -1.69 21.10 10.50
CA ILE A 276 -1.26 20.29 11.66
C ILE A 276 -1.53 18.83 11.38
N ARG A 277 -0.53 17.98 11.63
CA ARG A 277 -0.58 16.53 11.45
C ARG A 277 -0.29 15.84 12.79
N LYS A 278 -1.29 15.20 13.38
CA LYS A 278 -1.16 14.44 14.63
C LYS A 278 -1.30 12.95 14.36
N LEU A 279 -0.65 12.11 15.17
CA LEU A 279 -0.94 10.68 15.15
C LEU A 279 -2.41 10.42 15.48
N ARG A 280 -3.01 9.42 14.85
CA ARG A 280 -4.35 8.94 15.22
C ARG A 280 -4.37 8.54 16.69
N HIS A 281 -5.45 8.88 17.38
CA HIS A 281 -5.64 8.54 18.79
C HIS A 281 -5.44 7.03 19.07
N SER A 282 -5.90 6.18 18.14
CA SER A 282 -5.73 4.72 18.25
C SER A 282 -4.25 4.29 18.26
N SER A 283 -3.37 4.93 17.46
CA SER A 283 -1.93 4.66 17.46
C SER A 283 -1.28 5.06 18.80
N VAL A 284 -1.62 6.23 19.32
CA VAL A 284 -1.14 6.70 20.61
C VAL A 284 -1.61 5.77 21.76
N LYS A 285 -2.89 5.37 21.75
CA LYS A 285 -3.46 4.43 22.73
C LYS A 285 -2.74 3.07 22.69
N LYS A 286 -2.46 2.53 21.50
CA LYS A 286 -1.71 1.27 21.34
C LYS A 286 -0.29 1.39 21.90
N MET A 287 0.42 2.48 21.61
CA MET A 287 1.78 2.69 22.14
C MET A 287 1.79 2.81 23.67
N ARG A 288 0.85 3.56 24.24
CA ARG A 288 0.69 3.64 25.70
C ARG A 288 0.37 2.28 26.34
N ALA A 289 -0.40 1.43 25.67
CA ALA A 289 -0.67 0.07 26.11
C ALA A 289 0.58 -0.82 26.06
N LYS A 290 1.39 -0.71 24.99
CA LYS A 290 2.68 -1.40 24.86
C LYS A 290 3.63 -1.01 26.00
N LEU A 291 3.78 0.29 26.30
CA LEU A 291 4.64 0.77 27.39
C LEU A 291 4.24 0.14 28.71
N ARG A 292 2.92 0.15 29.08
CA ARG A 292 2.43 -0.49 30.31
C ARG A 292 2.68 -2.00 30.34
N ARG A 293 2.66 -2.67 29.20
CA ARG A 293 2.97 -4.08 29.08
C ARG A 293 4.46 -4.33 29.30
N TRP A 294 5.33 -3.55 28.66
CA TRP A 294 6.78 -3.66 28.79
C TRP A 294 7.27 -3.38 30.21
N GLU A 295 6.66 -2.41 30.91
CA GLU A 295 6.93 -2.14 32.36
C GLU A 295 6.76 -3.39 33.23
N LYS A 296 5.82 -4.29 32.87
CA LYS A 296 5.55 -5.53 33.60
C LYS A 296 6.39 -6.72 33.11
N GLU A 297 6.55 -6.83 31.77
CA GLU A 297 7.16 -8.00 31.13
C GLU A 297 8.68 -7.95 31.08
N TYR A 298 9.29 -6.77 30.97
CA TYR A 298 10.73 -6.63 30.87
C TYR A 298 11.47 -7.11 32.14
N PRO A 299 11.05 -6.77 33.35
CA PRO A 299 11.71 -7.28 34.59
C PRO A 299 11.61 -8.80 34.76
N THR A 300 10.63 -9.44 34.11
CA THR A 300 10.43 -10.90 34.18
C THR A 300 11.09 -11.66 33.00
N GLY A 301 11.73 -10.95 32.08
CA GLY A 301 12.36 -11.54 30.90
C GLY A 301 11.39 -12.02 29.80
N LEU A 302 10.10 -11.68 29.91
CA LEU A 302 9.07 -12.06 28.91
C LEU A 302 9.18 -11.22 27.62
N VAL A 303 9.87 -10.09 27.66
CA VAL A 303 10.21 -9.26 26.50
C VAL A 303 11.67 -8.84 26.59
N THR A 304 12.36 -8.89 25.46
CA THR A 304 13.79 -8.53 25.41
C THR A 304 13.97 -7.02 25.15
N ARG A 305 15.18 -6.52 25.49
CA ARG A 305 15.60 -5.16 25.19
C ARG A 305 15.47 -4.84 23.69
N GLU A 306 15.96 -5.74 22.87
CA GLU A 306 15.96 -5.62 21.40
C GLU A 306 14.55 -5.50 20.85
N GLU A 307 13.60 -6.28 21.34
CA GLU A 307 12.19 -6.20 20.93
C GLU A 307 11.55 -4.87 21.31
N ILE A 308 11.85 -4.35 22.52
CA ILE A 308 11.38 -3.03 22.96
C ILE A 308 11.94 -1.94 22.05
N LEU A 309 13.25 -1.91 21.84
CA LEU A 309 13.92 -0.91 21.01
C LEU A 309 13.43 -0.95 19.56
N GLN A 310 13.36 -2.14 18.96
CA GLN A 310 12.86 -2.29 17.58
C GLN A 310 11.43 -1.77 17.44
N SER A 311 10.55 -2.12 18.39
CA SER A 311 9.15 -1.69 18.37
C SER A 311 8.99 -0.19 18.59
N TRP A 312 9.77 0.40 19.50
CA TRP A 312 9.79 1.82 19.77
C TRP A 312 10.36 2.62 18.60
N GLN A 313 11.52 2.24 18.07
CA GLN A 313 12.17 2.91 16.94
C GLN A 313 11.26 2.93 15.71
N ALA A 314 10.58 1.82 15.40
CA ALA A 314 9.64 1.76 14.29
C ALA A 314 8.44 2.73 14.49
N TRP A 315 7.92 2.83 15.73
CA TRP A 315 6.86 3.77 16.05
C TRP A 315 7.35 5.22 16.04
N ASP A 316 8.52 5.50 16.59
CA ASP A 316 9.11 6.84 16.66
C ASP A 316 9.41 7.38 15.27
N ALA A 317 10.00 6.56 14.40
CA ALA A 317 10.25 6.91 12.99
C ALA A 317 8.96 7.28 12.27
N HIS A 318 7.87 6.50 12.48
CA HIS A 318 6.56 6.85 11.92
C HIS A 318 6.01 8.14 12.52
N ALA A 319 6.07 8.29 13.84
CA ALA A 319 5.57 9.47 14.57
C ALA A 319 6.29 10.77 14.18
N ALA A 320 7.56 10.69 13.80
CA ALA A 320 8.39 11.83 13.39
C ALA A 320 7.84 12.60 12.17
N HIS A 321 6.97 11.96 11.37
CA HIS A 321 6.32 12.61 10.23
C HIS A 321 5.14 13.52 10.60
N GLY A 322 4.82 13.66 11.89
CA GLY A 322 3.77 14.54 12.40
C GLY A 322 4.28 15.63 13.34
N ASN A 323 3.36 16.48 13.78
CA ASN A 323 3.60 17.46 14.85
C ASN A 323 3.54 16.75 16.21
N THR A 324 4.50 15.90 16.52
CA THR A 324 4.48 14.92 17.61
C THR A 324 5.71 14.98 18.51
N TRP A 325 6.51 16.03 18.43
CA TRP A 325 7.76 16.12 19.16
C TRP A 325 7.61 15.85 20.67
N THR A 326 6.73 16.58 21.35
CA THR A 326 6.46 16.38 22.78
C THR A 326 6.02 14.96 23.13
N LEU A 327 5.13 14.38 22.30
CA LEU A 327 4.66 13.00 22.49
C LEU A 327 5.81 12.00 22.34
N ARG A 328 6.69 12.20 21.37
CA ARG A 328 7.86 11.34 21.12
C ARG A 328 8.83 11.39 22.30
N GLN A 329 9.11 12.60 22.85
CA GLN A 329 9.93 12.71 24.05
C GLN A 329 9.31 11.96 25.23
N GLN A 330 8.04 12.16 25.53
CA GLN A 330 7.35 11.44 26.60
C GLN A 330 7.44 9.91 26.46
N VAL A 331 7.33 9.40 25.23
CA VAL A 331 7.45 7.95 24.96
C VAL A 331 8.91 7.50 25.14
N ARG A 332 9.87 8.28 24.65
CA ARG A 332 11.31 8.01 24.81
C ARG A 332 11.69 7.91 26.30
N ASP A 333 11.33 8.91 27.08
CA ASP A 333 11.63 8.96 28.52
C ASP A 333 11.07 7.72 29.25
N ARG A 334 9.86 7.28 28.88
CA ARG A 334 9.28 6.05 29.45
C ARG A 334 10.04 4.80 29.03
N VAL A 335 10.50 4.70 27.78
CA VAL A 335 11.30 3.55 27.31
C VAL A 335 12.65 3.53 28.05
N GLN A 336 13.31 4.68 28.22
CA GLN A 336 14.54 4.80 29.01
C GLN A 336 14.34 4.33 30.45
N ASN A 337 13.24 4.74 31.09
CA ASN A 337 12.90 4.30 32.45
C ASN A 337 12.66 2.79 32.53
N ILE A 338 12.01 2.18 31.52
CA ILE A 338 11.80 0.72 31.48
C ILE A 338 13.12 -0.02 31.37
N LEU A 339 14.00 0.44 30.46
CA LEU A 339 15.30 -0.19 30.19
C LEU A 339 16.36 0.18 31.24
N LYS A 340 16.12 1.22 32.03
CA LYS A 340 17.08 1.82 33.00
C LYS A 340 18.38 2.28 32.32
N GLU A 341 18.29 2.81 31.13
CA GLU A 341 19.42 3.30 30.34
C GLU A 341 19.01 4.46 29.44
N GLU A 342 19.99 5.28 29.00
CA GLU A 342 19.81 6.30 27.97
C GLU A 342 19.80 5.66 26.56
N ILE A 343 18.88 6.13 25.69
CA ILE A 343 18.68 5.66 24.31
C ILE A 343 18.53 6.80 23.31
#